data_95e2730fb64fc8d87fb5f497c31d7cdd
#
_entry.id   95e2730fb64fc8d87fb5f497c31d7cdd
#
_cell.length_a   1.000
_cell.length_b   1.000
_cell.length_c   1.000
_cell.angle_alpha   90.00
_cell.angle_beta   90.00
_cell.angle_gamma   90.00
#
_symmetry.space_group_name_H-M   'P 1'
#
loop_
_entity.id
_entity.type
_entity.pdbx_description
1 polymer ?
#
loop_
_entity_poly.entity_id
_entity_poly.type
_entity_poly.pdbx_seq_one_letter_code
_entity_poly.pdbx_strand_id
1 'polypeptide(L)'
;MSQNDPSRLFRKIFRNKTNYEEQVEDEIRSMVTEGHEQGVILEDEAEMINNIFEFGDKEARDVMSSRQKVEGIDAALSLEEAMNIMLENGFSRYPLYEEDLDNIIGVLHLKDAMRYYIKDKETSLTEIAREPFFVHPTQRISKLFKDMQTKKIHMAIVVDEYGQTEGIVAMEDILEVIVGNILDEYDEEEHDIIKLGQEDAYLMRGMARLDEIADLLNIEFPDEDIETLNGFLLYELGRLPLEDEEINIIYQGYSFQPIDIHDKMIVQVKVTKIKEDTKDKEK
;
A
#
# COMPACT_ATOMS: atom_id res chain seq x y z
N MET A 1 23.94 -47.62 23.89
CA MET A 1 22.69 -47.55 23.14
C MET A 1 21.72 -46.67 23.92
N SER A 2 21.66 -45.40 23.57
CA SER A 2 20.72 -44.46 24.18
C SER A 2 20.07 -43.68 23.04
N GLN A 3 18.84 -44.04 22.72
CA GLN A 3 18.01 -43.41 21.69
C GLN A 3 16.90 -42.56 22.31
N ASN A 4 17.23 -41.66 23.21
CA ASN A 4 16.27 -40.64 23.64
C ASN A 4 16.95 -39.28 23.58
N ASP A 5 17.00 -38.71 22.36
CA ASP A 5 17.41 -37.35 22.16
C ASP A 5 16.14 -36.43 22.36
N PRO A 6 16.10 -35.65 23.45
CA PRO A 6 15.00 -34.75 23.76
C PRO A 6 14.69 -33.78 22.62
N SER A 7 15.70 -33.43 21.82
CA SER A 7 15.55 -32.52 20.68
C SER A 7 14.67 -33.09 19.57
N ARG A 8 14.65 -34.42 19.37
CA ARG A 8 13.79 -35.10 18.40
C ARG A 8 12.32 -35.13 18.84
N LEU A 9 12.08 -35.30 20.15
CA LEU A 9 10.71 -35.27 20.69
C LEU A 9 10.12 -33.85 20.59
N PHE A 10 10.90 -32.82 20.94
CA PHE A 10 10.51 -31.41 20.79
C PHE A 10 10.21 -31.06 19.33
N ARG A 11 11.07 -31.43 18.38
CA ARG A 11 10.81 -31.20 16.95
C ARG A 11 9.55 -31.90 16.43
N LYS A 12 9.23 -33.09 16.95
CA LYS A 12 8.04 -33.84 16.55
C LYS A 12 6.75 -33.24 17.12
N ILE A 13 6.81 -32.73 18.36
CA ILE A 13 5.66 -32.06 19.00
C ILE A 13 5.38 -30.70 18.33
N PHE A 14 6.42 -29.92 18.05
CA PHE A 14 6.27 -28.62 17.34
C PHE A 14 5.77 -28.81 15.89
N ARG A 15 6.29 -29.80 15.16
CA ARG A 15 5.85 -30.11 13.80
C ARG A 15 4.40 -30.60 13.73
N ASN A 16 3.92 -31.32 14.75
CA ASN A 16 2.52 -31.72 14.83
C ASN A 16 1.59 -30.56 15.18
N LYS A 17 2.08 -29.57 15.96
CA LYS A 17 1.31 -28.40 16.33
C LYS A 17 1.13 -27.45 15.14
N THR A 18 2.20 -27.19 14.41
CA THR A 18 2.17 -26.35 13.19
C THR A 18 1.24 -26.95 12.12
N ASN A 19 1.34 -28.25 11.86
CA ASN A 19 0.45 -28.93 10.91
C ASN A 19 -1.03 -28.87 11.33
N TYR A 20 -1.31 -28.85 12.62
CA TYR A 20 -2.67 -28.75 13.11
C TYR A 20 -3.22 -27.33 12.99
N GLU A 21 -2.38 -26.32 13.28
CA GLU A 21 -2.73 -24.91 13.13
C GLU A 21 -3.00 -24.58 11.65
N GLU A 22 -2.15 -25.01 10.72
CA GLU A 22 -2.33 -24.87 9.27
C GLU A 22 -3.62 -25.57 8.77
N GLN A 23 -3.90 -26.80 9.24
CA GLN A 23 -5.12 -27.51 8.86
C GLN A 23 -6.39 -26.81 9.32
N VAL A 24 -6.40 -26.25 10.54
CA VAL A 24 -7.56 -25.51 11.05
C VAL A 24 -7.76 -24.22 10.28
N GLU A 25 -6.67 -23.53 9.92
CA GLU A 25 -6.72 -22.33 9.08
C GLU A 25 -7.32 -22.64 7.70
N ASP A 26 -6.84 -23.69 7.03
CA ASP A 26 -7.35 -24.14 5.74
C ASP A 26 -8.85 -24.51 5.80
N GLU A 27 -9.28 -25.18 6.88
CA GLU A 27 -10.69 -25.49 7.09
C GLU A 27 -11.55 -24.22 7.24
N ILE A 28 -11.05 -23.20 7.98
CA ILE A 28 -11.77 -21.94 8.16
C ILE A 28 -11.83 -21.18 6.82
N ARG A 29 -10.73 -21.09 6.07
CA ARG A 29 -10.70 -20.47 4.75
C ARG A 29 -11.69 -21.13 3.78
N SER A 30 -11.76 -22.46 3.79
CA SER A 30 -12.73 -23.22 2.98
C SER A 30 -14.18 -22.90 3.36
N MET A 31 -14.48 -22.76 4.67
CA MET A 31 -15.82 -22.38 5.13
C MET A 31 -16.18 -20.95 4.72
N VAL A 32 -15.21 -20.02 4.74
CA VAL A 32 -15.41 -18.63 4.31
C VAL A 32 -15.71 -18.58 2.82
N THR A 33 -14.95 -19.32 2.00
CA THR A 33 -15.18 -19.42 0.55
C THR A 33 -16.56 -20.01 0.24
N GLU A 34 -16.94 -21.11 0.91
CA GLU A 34 -18.27 -21.70 0.73
C GLU A 34 -19.39 -20.73 1.16
N GLY A 35 -19.19 -20.00 2.27
CA GLY A 35 -20.15 -18.98 2.74
C GLY A 35 -20.30 -17.82 1.75
N HIS A 36 -19.23 -17.40 1.10
CA HIS A 36 -19.24 -16.38 0.04
C HIS A 36 -19.97 -16.89 -1.22
N GLU A 37 -19.63 -18.09 -1.71
CA GLU A 37 -20.32 -18.71 -2.86
C GLU A 37 -21.83 -18.87 -2.67
N GLN A 38 -22.26 -19.10 -1.41
CA GLN A 38 -23.68 -19.19 -1.03
C GLN A 38 -24.35 -17.83 -0.80
N GLY A 39 -23.60 -16.71 -0.89
CA GLY A 39 -24.08 -15.35 -0.66
C GLY A 39 -24.41 -15.03 0.81
N VAL A 40 -23.88 -15.80 1.76
CA VAL A 40 -24.03 -15.60 3.21
C VAL A 40 -22.97 -14.64 3.75
N ILE A 41 -21.77 -14.65 3.15
CA ILE A 41 -20.64 -13.79 3.48
C ILE A 41 -20.41 -12.89 2.26
N LEU A 42 -20.29 -11.57 2.49
CA LEU A 42 -19.94 -10.61 1.43
C LEU A 42 -18.48 -10.77 1.02
N GLU A 43 -18.13 -10.29 -0.17
CA GLU A 43 -16.76 -10.36 -0.70
C GLU A 43 -15.76 -9.69 0.24
N ASP A 44 -16.04 -8.45 0.64
CA ASP A 44 -15.20 -7.68 1.57
C ASP A 44 -15.04 -8.38 2.93
N GLU A 45 -16.11 -9.02 3.43
CA GLU A 45 -16.05 -9.77 4.70
C GLU A 45 -15.15 -11.00 4.56
N ALA A 46 -15.22 -11.70 3.43
CA ALA A 46 -14.37 -12.86 3.15
C ALA A 46 -12.90 -12.46 3.03
N GLU A 47 -12.62 -11.34 2.36
CA GLU A 47 -11.28 -10.76 2.25
C GLU A 47 -10.73 -10.38 3.62
N MET A 48 -11.48 -9.64 4.44
CA MET A 48 -11.05 -9.27 5.80
C MET A 48 -10.72 -10.50 6.66
N ILE A 49 -11.51 -11.57 6.56
CA ILE A 49 -11.25 -12.81 7.31
C ILE A 49 -9.94 -13.46 6.84
N ASN A 50 -9.66 -13.47 5.55
CA ASN A 50 -8.40 -13.98 5.00
C ASN A 50 -7.22 -13.12 5.44
N ASN A 51 -7.36 -11.80 5.41
CA ASN A 51 -6.35 -10.84 5.84
C ASN A 51 -5.98 -10.97 7.33
N ILE A 52 -6.93 -11.40 8.20
CA ILE A 52 -6.64 -11.67 9.62
C ILE A 52 -5.60 -12.80 9.79
N PHE A 53 -5.62 -13.82 8.95
CA PHE A 53 -4.60 -14.87 8.99
C PHE A 53 -3.24 -14.34 8.58
N GLU A 54 -3.18 -13.57 7.50
CA GLU A 54 -1.94 -12.95 7.04
C GLU A 54 -1.35 -11.96 8.05
N PHE A 55 -2.22 -11.19 8.72
CA PHE A 55 -1.83 -10.25 9.79
C PHE A 55 -1.01 -10.93 10.90
N GLY A 56 -1.30 -12.19 11.20
CA GLY A 56 -0.58 -12.97 12.21
C GLY A 56 0.90 -13.19 11.86
N ASP A 57 1.24 -13.25 10.58
CA ASP A 57 2.56 -13.63 10.08
C ASP A 57 3.42 -12.47 9.61
N LYS A 58 2.83 -11.32 9.29
CA LYS A 58 3.56 -10.12 8.83
C LYS A 58 4.41 -9.50 9.92
N GLU A 59 5.55 -8.95 9.51
CA GLU A 59 6.51 -8.22 10.33
C GLU A 59 6.44 -6.71 10.05
N ALA A 60 7.03 -5.88 10.91
CA ALA A 60 7.02 -4.42 10.76
C ALA A 60 7.56 -3.95 9.41
N ARG A 61 8.59 -4.65 8.88
CA ARG A 61 9.16 -4.35 7.55
C ARG A 61 8.21 -4.57 6.39
N ASP A 62 7.19 -5.44 6.55
CA ASP A 62 6.26 -5.79 5.48
C ASP A 62 5.15 -4.72 5.30
N VAL A 63 5.00 -3.83 6.29
CA VAL A 63 3.97 -2.79 6.33
C VAL A 63 4.52 -1.38 6.51
N MET A 64 5.83 -1.22 6.69
CA MET A 64 6.44 0.08 6.93
C MET A 64 6.50 0.92 5.66
N SER A 65 6.30 2.22 5.82
CA SER A 65 6.78 3.20 4.85
C SER A 65 8.31 3.24 4.91
N SER A 66 8.98 2.94 3.78
CA SER A 66 10.44 2.87 3.72
C SER A 66 11.09 4.24 4.01
N ARG A 67 12.34 4.25 4.48
CA ARG A 67 13.12 5.46 4.77
C ARG A 67 13.06 6.51 3.67
N GLN A 68 13.06 6.10 2.41
CA GLN A 68 13.04 7.01 1.26
C GLN A 68 11.73 7.81 1.15
N LYS A 69 10.65 7.29 1.73
CA LYS A 69 9.32 7.92 1.74
C LYS A 69 9.02 8.65 3.05
N VAL A 70 9.94 8.61 4.03
CA VAL A 70 9.74 9.24 5.34
C VAL A 70 10.02 10.73 5.25
N GLU A 71 8.99 11.53 5.47
CA GLU A 71 9.10 12.97 5.65
C GLU A 71 9.37 13.27 7.14
N GLY A 72 10.60 13.68 7.46
CA GLY A 72 11.00 14.08 8.80
C GLY A 72 11.16 15.59 8.92
N ILE A 73 11.16 16.10 10.17
CA ILE A 73 11.39 17.50 10.50
C ILE A 73 12.76 17.62 11.20
N ASP A 74 13.60 18.54 10.71
CA ASP A 74 14.87 18.86 11.38
C ASP A 74 14.60 19.66 12.66
N ALA A 75 15.17 19.23 13.77
CA ALA A 75 15.02 19.88 15.06
C ALA A 75 15.64 21.30 15.12
N ALA A 76 16.53 21.64 14.19
CA ALA A 76 17.13 22.96 14.05
C ALA A 76 16.17 24.01 13.44
N LEU A 77 15.06 23.58 12.83
CA LEU A 77 14.06 24.49 12.25
C LEU A 77 13.29 25.25 13.33
N SER A 78 12.80 26.43 12.96
CA SER A 78 11.82 27.14 13.77
C SER A 78 10.45 26.46 13.71
N LEU A 79 9.61 26.71 14.71
CA LEU A 79 8.24 26.19 14.71
C LEU A 79 7.43 26.65 13.47
N GLU A 80 7.70 27.86 12.96
CA GLU A 80 7.03 28.39 11.76
C GLU A 80 7.43 27.63 10.49
N GLU A 81 8.72 27.34 10.31
CA GLU A 81 9.22 26.55 9.19
C GLU A 81 8.69 25.10 9.25
N ALA A 82 8.72 24.47 10.44
CA ALA A 82 8.17 23.14 10.64
C ALA A 82 6.67 23.09 10.32
N MET A 83 5.90 24.10 10.76
CA MET A 83 4.46 24.18 10.46
C MET A 83 4.18 24.29 8.96
N ASN A 84 4.97 25.04 8.22
CA ASN A 84 4.80 25.14 6.76
C ASN A 84 5.00 23.77 6.10
N ILE A 85 6.08 23.06 6.44
CA ILE A 85 6.34 21.70 5.92
C ILE A 85 5.20 20.74 6.28
N MET A 86 4.74 20.77 7.53
CA MET A 86 3.67 19.90 8.00
C MET A 86 2.33 20.15 7.30
N LEU A 87 2.05 21.42 6.95
CA LEU A 87 0.83 21.80 6.23
C LEU A 87 0.89 21.48 4.73
N GLU A 88 2.07 21.61 4.12
CA GLU A 88 2.27 21.26 2.71
C GLU A 88 2.15 19.75 2.49
N ASN A 89 2.77 18.94 3.35
CA ASN A 89 2.76 17.49 3.22
C ASN A 89 1.48 16.82 3.75
N GLY A 90 0.71 17.49 4.62
CA GLY A 90 -0.60 17.05 5.08
C GLY A 90 -0.61 15.90 6.12
N PHE A 91 0.54 15.36 6.55
CA PHE A 91 0.56 14.29 7.53
C PHE A 91 0.26 14.77 8.95
N SER A 92 -0.33 13.90 9.76
CA SER A 92 -0.66 14.20 11.16
C SER A 92 0.54 14.13 12.10
N ARG A 93 1.60 13.36 11.74
CA ARG A 93 2.76 13.09 12.59
C ARG A 93 4.02 13.03 11.76
N TYR A 94 5.13 13.54 12.32
CA TYR A 94 6.42 13.59 11.66
C TYR A 94 7.52 13.17 12.64
N PRO A 95 8.46 12.31 12.24
CA PRO A 95 9.69 12.10 12.99
C PRO A 95 10.45 13.42 13.11
N LEU A 96 10.92 13.75 14.31
CA LEU A 96 11.82 14.87 14.59
C LEU A 96 13.23 14.32 14.71
N TYR A 97 14.16 14.79 13.87
CA TYR A 97 15.53 14.31 13.85
C TYR A 97 16.54 15.43 14.10
N GLU A 98 17.75 15.07 14.56
CA GLU A 98 18.93 15.91 14.59
C GLU A 98 19.97 15.36 13.60
N GLU A 99 20.53 16.22 12.76
CA GLU A 99 21.52 15.92 11.72
C GLU A 99 20.92 15.09 10.56
N ASP A 100 20.44 13.88 10.82
CA ASP A 100 19.82 13.01 9.83
C ASP A 100 18.73 12.09 10.41
N LEU A 101 18.05 11.33 9.56
CA LEU A 101 16.96 10.42 9.95
C LEU A 101 17.43 9.20 10.78
N ASP A 102 18.74 8.96 10.95
CA ASP A 102 19.22 7.91 11.84
C ASP A 102 19.25 8.39 13.31
N ASN A 103 19.15 9.70 13.52
CA ASN A 103 19.07 10.28 14.86
C ASN A 103 17.69 10.90 15.13
N ILE A 104 16.65 10.07 15.21
CA ILE A 104 15.30 10.51 15.55
C ILE A 104 15.19 10.70 17.05
N ILE A 105 14.97 11.96 17.46
CA ILE A 105 14.86 12.38 18.86
C ILE A 105 13.44 12.52 19.36
N GLY A 106 12.44 12.52 18.47
CA GLY A 106 11.05 12.71 18.84
C GLY A 106 10.06 12.45 17.70
N VAL A 107 8.78 12.65 18.00
CA VAL A 107 7.68 12.68 17.03
C VAL A 107 6.87 13.95 17.25
N LEU A 108 6.77 14.79 16.24
CA LEU A 108 5.91 15.97 16.23
C LEU A 108 4.50 15.59 15.78
N HIS A 109 3.51 16.11 16.51
CA HIS A 109 2.10 16.03 16.12
C HIS A 109 1.66 17.39 15.59
N LEU A 110 1.05 17.43 14.41
CA LEU A 110 0.53 18.66 13.82
C LEU A 110 -0.39 19.43 14.79
N LYS A 111 -1.27 18.74 15.51
CA LYS A 111 -2.16 19.37 16.50
C LYS A 111 -1.40 20.00 17.68
N ASP A 112 -0.31 19.40 18.11
CA ASP A 112 0.49 19.95 19.21
C ASP A 112 1.32 21.13 18.69
N ALA A 113 1.98 21.01 17.54
CA ALA A 113 2.69 22.08 16.87
C ALA A 113 1.78 23.32 16.64
N MET A 114 0.58 23.11 16.10
CA MET A 114 -0.41 24.18 15.90
C MET A 114 -0.81 24.86 17.20
N ARG A 115 -0.99 24.10 18.29
CA ARG A 115 -1.33 24.67 19.61
C ARG A 115 -0.24 25.60 20.12
N TYR A 116 1.03 25.21 19.99
CA TYR A 116 2.17 26.03 20.39
C TYR A 116 2.37 27.22 19.46
N TYR A 117 2.23 27.03 18.15
CA TYR A 117 2.31 28.11 17.17
C TYR A 117 1.35 29.29 17.46
N ILE A 118 0.13 28.97 17.94
CA ILE A 118 -0.84 29.99 18.32
C ILE A 118 -0.47 30.65 19.67
N LYS A 119 0.18 29.90 20.56
CA LYS A 119 0.41 30.30 21.95
C LYS A 119 1.75 31.00 22.16
N ASP A 120 2.80 30.46 21.57
CA ASP A 120 4.17 30.93 21.63
C ASP A 120 4.98 30.35 20.47
N LYS A 121 5.26 31.18 19.46
CA LYS A 121 5.96 30.78 18.24
C LYS A 121 7.45 30.47 18.43
N GLU A 122 8.01 30.93 19.54
CA GLU A 122 9.45 30.74 19.85
C GLU A 122 9.72 29.41 20.57
N THR A 123 8.68 28.61 20.86
CA THR A 123 8.86 27.30 21.48
C THR A 123 9.67 26.37 20.58
N SER A 124 10.69 25.72 21.14
CA SER A 124 11.51 24.78 20.39
C SER A 124 10.75 23.51 20.01
N LEU A 125 11.09 22.92 18.87
CA LEU A 125 10.44 21.68 18.41
C LEU A 125 10.67 20.51 19.36
N THR A 126 11.82 20.48 20.04
CA THR A 126 12.17 19.46 21.04
C THR A 126 11.28 19.50 22.28
N GLU A 127 10.77 20.69 22.67
CA GLU A 127 9.81 20.83 23.78
C GLU A 127 8.42 20.36 23.42
N ILE A 128 8.06 20.40 22.14
CA ILE A 128 6.75 19.99 21.61
C ILE A 128 6.72 18.49 21.31
N ALA A 129 7.86 17.94 20.90
CA ALA A 129 7.99 16.56 20.44
C ALA A 129 7.66 15.55 21.56
N ARG A 130 7.05 14.45 21.17
CA ARG A 130 6.80 13.30 22.04
C ARG A 130 7.92 12.30 21.90
N GLU A 131 8.10 11.47 22.93
CA GLU A 131 9.09 10.38 22.92
C GLU A 131 8.84 9.43 21.75
N PRO A 132 9.88 9.10 20.94
CA PRO A 132 9.75 8.18 19.82
C PRO A 132 9.63 6.74 20.31
N PHE A 133 8.91 5.92 19.58
CA PHE A 133 8.76 4.50 19.86
C PHE A 133 9.48 3.69 18.80
N PHE A 134 10.60 3.07 19.17
CA PHE A 134 11.43 2.30 18.27
C PHE A 134 11.05 0.82 18.28
N VAL A 135 11.10 0.19 17.10
CA VAL A 135 10.80 -1.22 16.88
C VAL A 135 11.79 -1.83 15.89
N HIS A 136 12.00 -3.13 16.00
CA HIS A 136 12.86 -3.84 15.04
C HIS A 136 12.06 -4.27 13.80
N PRO A 137 12.66 -4.32 12.60
CA PRO A 137 11.97 -4.72 11.35
C PRO A 137 11.27 -6.07 11.42
N THR A 138 11.84 -7.01 12.18
CA THR A 138 11.30 -8.38 12.34
C THR A 138 10.24 -8.50 13.44
N GLN A 139 9.83 -7.40 14.06
CA GLN A 139 8.76 -7.46 15.06
C GLN A 139 7.42 -7.76 14.38
N ARG A 140 6.72 -8.82 14.83
CA ARG A 140 5.38 -9.14 14.31
C ARG A 140 4.41 -8.00 14.53
N ILE A 141 3.66 -7.63 13.46
CA ILE A 141 2.73 -6.50 13.51
C ILE A 141 1.60 -6.71 14.51
N SER A 142 1.18 -7.94 14.77
CA SER A 142 0.17 -8.27 15.79
C SER A 142 0.61 -7.86 17.20
N LYS A 143 1.90 -8.05 17.53
CA LYS A 143 2.47 -7.58 18.79
C LYS A 143 2.67 -6.06 18.77
N LEU A 144 3.18 -5.52 17.67
CA LEU A 144 3.39 -4.08 17.48
C LEU A 144 2.09 -3.31 17.68
N PHE A 145 1.02 -3.75 17.03
CA PHE A 145 -0.32 -3.17 17.15
C PHE A 145 -0.80 -3.11 18.61
N LYS A 146 -0.67 -4.22 19.34
CA LYS A 146 -1.05 -4.30 20.76
C LYS A 146 -0.22 -3.36 21.64
N ASP A 147 1.08 -3.25 21.38
CA ASP A 147 1.99 -2.36 22.10
C ASP A 147 1.63 -0.90 21.82
N MET A 148 1.39 -0.52 20.56
CA MET A 148 0.96 0.81 20.13
C MET A 148 -0.39 1.19 20.75
N GLN A 149 -1.36 0.28 20.73
CA GLN A 149 -2.67 0.48 21.35
C GLN A 149 -2.55 0.73 22.86
N THR A 150 -1.78 -0.10 23.55
CA THR A 150 -1.60 -0.03 25.01
C THR A 150 -0.92 1.28 25.43
N LYS A 151 0.08 1.71 24.66
CA LYS A 151 0.85 2.94 24.90
C LYS A 151 0.17 4.18 24.31
N LYS A 152 -0.91 4.04 23.55
CA LYS A 152 -1.61 5.11 22.82
C LYS A 152 -0.67 5.85 21.85
N ILE A 153 0.16 5.09 21.14
CA ILE A 153 1.11 5.55 20.15
C ILE A 153 0.56 5.17 18.77
N HIS A 154 0.65 6.07 17.81
CA HIS A 154 0.14 5.89 16.45
C HIS A 154 1.25 5.85 15.37
N MET A 155 2.50 6.03 15.76
CA MET A 155 3.66 5.93 14.87
C MET A 155 4.80 5.26 15.60
N ALA A 156 5.39 4.24 14.99
CA ALA A 156 6.60 3.58 15.43
C ALA A 156 7.73 3.84 14.42
N ILE A 157 8.94 4.00 14.91
CA ILE A 157 10.15 4.14 14.09
C ILE A 157 10.80 2.76 13.98
N VAL A 158 11.03 2.29 12.75
CA VAL A 158 11.66 0.99 12.49
C VAL A 158 13.17 1.20 12.38
N VAL A 159 13.92 0.55 13.25
CA VAL A 159 15.39 0.66 13.29
C VAL A 159 16.03 -0.73 13.24
N ASP A 160 17.13 -0.84 12.50
CA ASP A 160 17.92 -2.05 12.39
C ASP A 160 18.79 -2.31 13.63
N GLU A 161 19.59 -3.38 13.62
CA GLU A 161 20.52 -3.75 14.68
C GLU A 161 21.70 -2.79 14.86
N TYR A 162 21.92 -1.89 13.89
CA TYR A 162 22.97 -0.85 13.93
C TYR A 162 22.42 0.50 14.39
N GLY A 163 21.10 0.60 14.59
CA GLY A 163 20.42 1.82 14.98
C GLY A 163 20.06 2.72 13.80
N GLN A 164 20.16 2.22 12.55
CA GLN A 164 19.77 2.97 11.36
C GLN A 164 18.27 2.88 11.16
N THR A 165 17.65 3.99 10.79
CA THR A 165 16.22 4.04 10.50
C THR A 165 15.94 3.40 9.14
N GLU A 166 15.17 2.33 9.12
CA GLU A 166 14.67 1.67 7.90
C GLU A 166 13.34 2.26 7.41
N GLY A 167 12.54 2.81 8.31
CA GLY A 167 11.26 3.38 7.98
C GLY A 167 10.40 3.72 9.19
N ILE A 168 9.11 3.92 8.95
CA ILE A 168 8.09 4.15 9.99
C ILE A 168 6.90 3.23 9.76
N VAL A 169 6.18 2.91 10.84
CA VAL A 169 4.89 2.21 10.78
C VAL A 169 3.85 3.07 11.46
N ALA A 170 2.82 3.47 10.75
CA ALA A 170 1.64 4.06 11.34
C ALA A 170 0.67 2.97 11.85
N MET A 171 -0.20 3.29 12.81
CA MET A 171 -1.22 2.35 13.26
C MET A 171 -2.23 2.07 12.15
N GLU A 172 -2.45 3.05 11.32
CA GLU A 172 -3.28 3.03 10.14
C GLU A 172 -2.79 1.98 9.13
N ASP A 173 -1.47 1.90 8.84
CA ASP A 173 -0.85 0.89 7.96
C ASP A 173 -1.09 -0.54 8.46
N ILE A 174 -1.06 -0.73 9.78
CA ILE A 174 -1.32 -2.04 10.39
C ILE A 174 -2.79 -2.44 10.25
N LEU A 175 -3.71 -1.48 10.37
CA LEU A 175 -5.15 -1.74 10.21
C LEU A 175 -5.51 -2.02 8.75
N GLU A 176 -4.86 -1.35 7.81
CA GLU A 176 -5.02 -1.56 6.37
C GLU A 176 -4.74 -3.02 5.97
N VAL A 177 -3.78 -3.68 6.62
CA VAL A 177 -3.54 -5.13 6.40
C VAL A 177 -4.78 -5.98 6.65
N ILE A 178 -5.66 -5.59 7.57
CA ILE A 178 -6.87 -6.36 7.91
C ILE A 178 -8.06 -5.92 7.07
N VAL A 179 -8.27 -4.60 6.96
CA VAL A 179 -9.49 -4.01 6.37
C VAL A 179 -9.38 -3.86 4.85
N GLY A 180 -8.15 -3.93 4.30
CA GLY A 180 -7.87 -3.54 2.93
C GLY A 180 -7.78 -2.02 2.82
N ASN A 181 -7.70 -1.49 1.61
CA ASN A 181 -7.66 -0.05 1.36
C ASN A 181 -8.90 0.62 1.97
N ILE A 182 -8.72 1.30 3.10
CA ILE A 182 -9.75 2.21 3.64
C ILE A 182 -9.66 3.47 2.79
N LEU A 183 -10.60 3.63 1.87
CA LEU A 183 -10.74 4.89 1.11
C LEU A 183 -10.90 6.02 2.13
N ASP A 184 -9.97 6.97 2.14
CA ASP A 184 -10.06 8.18 2.96
C ASP A 184 -11.18 9.07 2.40
N GLU A 185 -11.82 9.89 3.25
CA GLU A 185 -12.86 10.85 2.84
C GLU A 185 -12.37 11.87 1.79
N TYR A 186 -11.04 11.91 1.55
CA TYR A 186 -10.35 12.73 0.55
C TYR A 186 -9.81 11.91 -0.62
N ASP A 187 -9.84 10.58 -0.56
CA ASP A 187 -9.61 9.76 -1.72
C ASP A 187 -10.85 9.99 -2.63
N GLU A 188 -10.69 10.81 -3.65
CA GLU A 188 -11.61 10.78 -4.79
C GLU A 188 -11.72 9.30 -5.13
N GLU A 189 -12.94 8.74 -5.24
CA GLU A 189 -13.15 7.37 -5.69
C GLU A 189 -12.21 7.15 -6.87
N GLU A 190 -11.08 6.48 -6.62
CA GLU A 190 -10.12 6.17 -7.67
C GLU A 190 -10.79 5.12 -8.57
N HIS A 191 -11.70 5.60 -9.40
CA HIS A 191 -12.30 4.76 -10.43
C HIS A 191 -11.16 4.26 -11.31
N ASP A 192 -10.95 2.96 -11.34
CA ASP A 192 -9.97 2.33 -12.22
C ASP A 192 -10.19 2.73 -13.68
N ILE A 193 -11.41 3.17 -14.01
CA ILE A 193 -11.81 3.63 -15.32
C ILE A 193 -12.63 4.93 -15.22
N ILE A 194 -12.07 6.03 -15.71
CA ILE A 194 -12.70 7.35 -15.75
C ILE A 194 -13.03 7.71 -17.20
N LYS A 195 -14.29 8.04 -17.52
CA LYS A 195 -14.66 8.50 -18.85
C LYS A 195 -14.31 9.97 -19.06
N LEU A 196 -13.53 10.26 -20.11
CA LEU A 196 -13.07 11.60 -20.44
C LEU A 196 -14.05 12.29 -21.41
N GLY A 197 -14.89 13.21 -20.90
CA GLY A 197 -15.77 14.05 -21.72
C GLY A 197 -16.88 13.30 -22.45
N GLN A 198 -17.27 13.81 -23.65
CA GLN A 198 -18.35 13.24 -24.49
C GLN A 198 -17.87 12.27 -25.57
N GLU A 199 -16.58 12.14 -25.79
CA GLU A 199 -15.97 11.20 -26.73
C GLU A 199 -15.77 9.83 -26.06
N ASP A 200 -15.66 8.74 -26.86
CA ASP A 200 -15.29 7.42 -26.37
C ASP A 200 -13.78 7.39 -25.99
N ALA A 201 -13.45 8.18 -24.96
CA ALA A 201 -12.13 8.34 -24.40
C ALA A 201 -12.20 8.07 -22.90
N TYR A 202 -11.24 7.31 -22.41
CA TYR A 202 -11.16 6.86 -21.02
C TYR A 202 -9.75 7.07 -20.48
N LEU A 203 -9.66 7.39 -19.20
CA LEU A 203 -8.44 7.29 -18.41
C LEU A 203 -8.58 6.03 -17.56
N MET A 204 -7.65 5.11 -17.69
CA MET A 204 -7.67 3.81 -17.01
C MET A 204 -6.40 3.62 -16.21
N ARG A 205 -6.51 3.02 -15.03
CA ARG A 205 -5.33 2.59 -14.25
C ARG A 205 -4.71 1.36 -14.88
N GLY A 206 -3.39 1.21 -14.76
CA GLY A 206 -2.69 0.01 -15.23
C GLY A 206 -3.15 -1.27 -14.53
N MET A 207 -3.63 -1.16 -13.30
CA MET A 207 -4.16 -2.28 -12.50
C MET A 207 -5.66 -2.55 -12.75
N ALA A 208 -6.33 -1.75 -13.61
CA ALA A 208 -7.72 -2.00 -13.99
C ALA A 208 -7.90 -3.41 -14.58
N ARG A 209 -8.97 -4.08 -14.20
CA ARG A 209 -9.25 -5.46 -14.62
C ARG A 209 -9.64 -5.52 -16.10
N LEU A 210 -9.09 -6.51 -16.81
CA LEU A 210 -9.36 -6.68 -18.24
C LEU A 210 -10.80 -7.10 -18.54
N ASP A 211 -11.44 -7.86 -17.65
CA ASP A 211 -12.84 -8.24 -17.82
C ASP A 211 -13.78 -7.02 -17.79
N GLU A 212 -13.56 -6.06 -16.86
CA GLU A 212 -14.32 -4.82 -16.82
C GLU A 212 -14.09 -3.93 -18.06
N ILE A 213 -12.83 -3.87 -18.54
CA ILE A 213 -12.47 -3.12 -19.75
C ILE A 213 -13.07 -3.79 -20.99
N ALA A 214 -13.07 -5.13 -21.05
CA ALA A 214 -13.66 -5.91 -22.14
C ALA A 214 -15.16 -5.60 -22.27
N ASP A 215 -15.89 -5.64 -21.15
CA ASP A 215 -17.32 -5.33 -21.11
C ASP A 215 -17.60 -3.88 -21.48
N LEU A 216 -16.82 -2.93 -20.96
CA LEU A 216 -16.99 -1.50 -21.22
C LEU A 216 -16.76 -1.11 -22.68
N LEU A 217 -15.68 -1.65 -23.28
CA LEU A 217 -15.26 -1.32 -24.64
C LEU A 217 -15.88 -2.26 -25.69
N ASN A 218 -16.51 -3.34 -25.26
CA ASN A 218 -17.03 -4.44 -26.07
C ASN A 218 -15.93 -5.03 -27.01
N ILE A 219 -14.81 -5.45 -26.39
CA ILE A 219 -13.65 -6.07 -27.03
C ILE A 219 -13.29 -7.37 -26.31
N GLU A 220 -12.48 -8.23 -26.94
CA GLU A 220 -11.97 -9.46 -26.35
C GLU A 220 -10.45 -9.37 -26.20
N PHE A 221 -9.89 -9.76 -25.04
CA PHE A 221 -8.47 -9.82 -24.82
C PHE A 221 -7.90 -11.22 -25.16
N PRO A 222 -6.61 -11.32 -25.56
CA PRO A 222 -6.10 -12.51 -26.23
C PRO A 222 -5.74 -13.69 -25.29
N ASP A 223 -5.66 -13.47 -24.00
CA ASP A 223 -5.17 -14.46 -23.02
C ASP A 223 -5.97 -14.39 -21.72
N GLU A 224 -6.55 -15.53 -21.31
CA GLU A 224 -7.33 -15.66 -20.08
C GLU A 224 -6.47 -15.60 -18.79
N ASP A 225 -5.14 -15.79 -18.92
CA ASP A 225 -4.20 -15.73 -17.80
C ASP A 225 -3.74 -14.29 -17.46
N ILE A 226 -4.11 -13.29 -18.27
CA ILE A 226 -3.77 -11.88 -18.06
C ILE A 226 -4.97 -11.16 -17.45
N GLU A 227 -4.83 -10.69 -16.22
CA GLU A 227 -5.93 -10.11 -15.44
C GLU A 227 -6.00 -8.58 -15.50
N THR A 228 -4.87 -7.88 -15.78
CA THR A 228 -4.78 -6.41 -15.68
C THR A 228 -4.38 -5.73 -16.98
N LEU A 229 -4.78 -4.45 -17.15
CA LEU A 229 -4.40 -3.64 -18.31
C LEU A 229 -2.88 -3.50 -18.45
N ASN A 230 -2.14 -3.31 -17.35
CA ASN A 230 -0.68 -3.29 -17.37
C ASN A 230 -0.11 -4.61 -17.89
N GLY A 231 -0.64 -5.75 -17.44
CA GLY A 231 -0.23 -7.08 -17.91
C GLY A 231 -0.45 -7.23 -19.42
N PHE A 232 -1.61 -6.81 -19.92
CA PHE A 232 -1.94 -6.83 -21.36
C PHE A 232 -0.98 -5.94 -22.19
N LEU A 233 -0.75 -4.72 -21.73
CA LEU A 233 0.13 -3.79 -22.46
C LEU A 233 1.59 -4.27 -22.47
N LEU A 234 2.08 -4.88 -21.39
CA LEU A 234 3.40 -5.51 -21.35
C LEU A 234 3.49 -6.73 -22.28
N TYR A 235 2.42 -7.52 -22.36
CA TYR A 235 2.33 -8.65 -23.29
C TYR A 235 2.42 -8.18 -24.74
N GLU A 236 1.64 -7.19 -25.13
CA GLU A 236 1.68 -6.61 -26.49
C GLU A 236 3.01 -5.92 -26.79
N LEU A 237 3.63 -5.26 -25.80
CA LEU A 237 4.91 -4.60 -25.95
C LEU A 237 6.08 -5.59 -26.08
N GLY A 238 5.95 -6.78 -25.48
CA GLY A 238 6.98 -7.83 -25.45
C GLY A 238 8.24 -7.49 -24.64
N ARG A 239 8.21 -6.41 -23.86
CA ARG A 239 9.31 -5.92 -23.01
C ARG A 239 8.79 -4.99 -21.91
N LEU A 240 9.65 -4.67 -20.95
CA LEU A 240 9.34 -3.64 -19.96
C LEU A 240 9.43 -2.21 -20.57
N PRO A 241 8.54 -1.30 -20.22
CA PRO A 241 8.57 0.09 -20.69
C PRO A 241 9.67 0.91 -20.01
N LEU A 242 10.04 2.04 -20.63
CA LEU A 242 10.90 3.06 -20.04
C LEU A 242 10.04 4.22 -19.54
N GLU A 243 10.49 4.94 -18.49
CA GLU A 243 9.70 5.98 -17.81
C GLU A 243 9.22 7.13 -18.71
N ASP A 244 10.01 7.55 -19.70
CA ASP A 244 9.66 8.66 -20.61
C ASP A 244 9.31 8.18 -22.03
N GLU A 245 8.87 6.94 -22.19
CA GLU A 245 8.62 6.36 -23.50
C GLU A 245 7.23 6.67 -24.04
N GLU A 246 7.12 7.23 -25.24
CA GLU A 246 5.86 7.37 -25.94
C GLU A 246 5.43 6.01 -26.53
N ILE A 247 4.49 5.36 -25.88
CA ILE A 247 3.92 4.07 -26.30
C ILE A 247 2.51 4.30 -26.80
N ASN A 248 2.18 3.68 -27.94
CA ASN A 248 0.82 3.65 -28.46
C ASN A 248 0.51 2.27 -29.03
N ILE A 249 -0.34 1.54 -28.35
CA ILE A 249 -0.79 0.19 -28.76
C ILE A 249 -2.20 0.32 -29.35
N ILE A 250 -2.36 -0.16 -30.58
CA ILE A 250 -3.66 -0.18 -31.26
C ILE A 250 -4.23 -1.59 -31.17
N TYR A 251 -5.40 -1.72 -30.54
CA TYR A 251 -6.05 -3.00 -30.34
C TYR A 251 -7.57 -2.87 -30.52
N GLN A 252 -8.15 -3.71 -31.37
CA GLN A 252 -9.61 -3.77 -31.67
C GLN A 252 -10.33 -2.43 -31.81
N GLY A 253 -9.70 -1.47 -32.52
CA GLY A 253 -10.30 -0.17 -32.80
C GLY A 253 -10.11 0.87 -31.68
N TYR A 254 -9.31 0.56 -30.69
CA TYR A 254 -8.90 1.49 -29.64
C TYR A 254 -7.39 1.73 -29.66
N SER A 255 -6.99 2.93 -29.26
CA SER A 255 -5.61 3.34 -29.02
C SER A 255 -5.37 3.39 -27.53
N PHE A 256 -4.41 2.60 -27.03
CA PHE A 256 -3.98 2.55 -25.65
C PHE A 256 -2.65 3.29 -25.54
N GLN A 257 -2.64 4.42 -24.84
CA GLN A 257 -1.48 5.30 -24.67
C GLN A 257 -1.14 5.39 -23.19
N PRO A 258 -0.10 4.70 -22.70
CA PRO A 258 0.45 4.95 -21.37
C PRO A 258 0.82 6.43 -21.24
N ILE A 259 0.33 7.07 -20.18
CA ILE A 259 0.62 8.48 -19.87
C ILE A 259 1.41 8.65 -18.58
N ASP A 260 1.45 7.60 -17.77
CA ASP A 260 2.27 7.52 -16.56
C ASP A 260 2.89 6.13 -16.45
N ILE A 261 4.23 6.10 -16.35
CA ILE A 261 5.03 4.88 -16.22
C ILE A 261 6.00 5.10 -15.05
N HIS A 262 5.89 4.28 -14.02
CA HIS A 262 6.75 4.36 -12.84
C HIS A 262 7.26 2.96 -12.46
N ASP A 263 8.54 2.85 -12.09
CA ASP A 263 9.19 1.58 -11.71
C ASP A 263 8.95 0.43 -12.71
N LYS A 264 8.97 0.73 -14.02
CA LYS A 264 8.70 -0.23 -15.11
C LYS A 264 7.26 -0.75 -15.17
N MET A 265 6.36 -0.15 -14.44
CA MET A 265 4.93 -0.42 -14.48
C MET A 265 4.19 0.72 -15.17
N ILE A 266 3.21 0.38 -15.97
CA ILE A 266 2.29 1.34 -16.56
C ILE A 266 1.23 1.65 -15.49
N VAL A 267 1.23 2.87 -14.97
CA VAL A 267 0.35 3.32 -13.88
C VAL A 267 -0.97 3.85 -14.44
N GLN A 268 -0.91 4.68 -15.50
CA GLN A 268 -2.09 5.25 -16.13
C GLN A 268 -2.04 5.14 -17.65
N VAL A 269 -3.20 4.88 -18.25
CA VAL A 269 -3.37 4.67 -19.68
C VAL A 269 -4.54 5.52 -20.18
N LYS A 270 -4.30 6.31 -21.21
CA LYS A 270 -5.36 6.96 -21.98
C LYS A 270 -5.82 6.03 -23.08
N VAL A 271 -7.10 5.66 -23.05
CA VAL A 271 -7.74 4.79 -24.05
C VAL A 271 -8.70 5.62 -24.89
N THR A 272 -8.55 5.59 -26.21
CA THR A 272 -9.39 6.35 -27.14
C THR A 272 -9.84 5.49 -28.30
N LYS A 273 -11.12 5.59 -28.66
CA LYS A 273 -11.66 4.92 -29.85
C LYS A 273 -11.14 5.58 -31.11
N ILE A 274 -10.60 4.78 -32.01
CA ILE A 274 -10.11 5.24 -33.31
C ILE A 274 -11.32 5.51 -34.20
N LYS A 275 -11.48 6.78 -34.65
CA LYS A 275 -12.51 7.11 -35.65
C LYS A 275 -12.10 6.52 -36.99
N GLU A 276 -12.91 5.63 -37.56
CA GLU A 276 -12.75 5.24 -38.97
C GLU A 276 -12.93 6.49 -39.84
N ASP A 277 -11.87 6.91 -40.51
CA ASP A 277 -11.96 7.93 -41.56
C ASP A 277 -12.84 7.39 -42.68
N THR A 278 -14.10 7.83 -42.72
CA THR A 278 -15.03 7.63 -43.86
C THR A 278 -14.55 8.47 -45.04
N LYS A 279 -13.41 8.14 -45.62
CA LYS A 279 -12.98 8.61 -46.93
C LYS A 279 -12.57 7.42 -47.77
N ASP A 280 -13.57 6.76 -48.35
CA ASP A 280 -13.46 6.08 -49.67
C ASP A 280 -14.82 5.43 -50.05
N LYS A 281 -15.82 6.26 -50.29
CA LYS A 281 -16.97 5.86 -51.16
C LYS A 281 -17.39 7.06 -51.98
N GLU A 282 -16.54 7.47 -52.92
CA GLU A 282 -16.96 8.17 -54.13
C GLU A 282 -15.89 7.95 -55.21
N LYS A 283 -16.03 6.87 -55.97
CA LYS A 283 -15.75 6.83 -57.41
C LYS A 283 -16.39 5.59 -58.02
#